data_e2708c3a71be4e87cdae722a023ce941
#
_entry.id   e2708c3a71be4e87cdae722a023ce941
#
_cell.length_a   1.000
_cell.length_b   1.000
_cell.length_c   1.000
_cell.angle_alpha   90.00
_cell.angle_beta   90.00
_cell.angle_gamma   90.00
#
_symmetry.space_group_name_H-M   'P 1'
#
loop_
_entity.id
_entity.type
_entity.pdbx_description
1 polymer ?
#
loop_
_entity_poly.entity_id
_entity_poly.type
_entity_poly.pdbx_seq_one_letter_code
_entity_poly.pdbx_strand_id
1 'polypeptide(L)'
;MASGGLGDVAGSLPKALRKRLVGCRVVMPLYGGIKQELRDQMQFITHITVPVSWRRQYCGIFEAKIDGVIFYFIDNEYYFKRDGIYGHYDDAERFAFFSRAVLEIIPHIDFKPDIIHTNDWQTALVPVYYSTMYANREGYEGIKNIF
;
A
#
# COMPACT_ATOMS: atom_id res chain seq x y z
N MET A 1 -14.65 1.10 -7.56
CA MET A 1 -13.40 1.38 -6.83
C MET A 1 -12.24 0.57 -7.37
N ALA A 2 -12.41 -0.68 -7.64
CA ALA A 2 -11.38 -1.53 -8.26
C ALA A 2 -11.55 -1.53 -9.77
N SER A 3 -10.45 -1.60 -10.52
CA SER A 3 -10.47 -1.61 -11.98
C SER A 3 -9.69 -2.82 -12.51
N GLY A 4 -10.29 -3.52 -13.48
CA GLY A 4 -9.68 -4.64 -14.19
C GLY A 4 -9.31 -5.83 -13.30
N GLY A 5 -8.41 -6.67 -13.79
CA GLY A 5 -7.97 -7.88 -13.09
C GLY A 5 -7.27 -7.61 -11.77
N LEU A 6 -6.55 -6.49 -11.65
CA LEU A 6 -5.92 -6.10 -10.39
C LEU A 6 -6.95 -5.86 -9.30
N GLY A 7 -8.06 -5.19 -9.65
CA GLY A 7 -9.15 -4.95 -8.72
C GLY A 7 -9.83 -6.24 -8.25
N ASP A 8 -10.01 -7.19 -9.16
CA ASP A 8 -10.61 -8.49 -8.82
C ASP A 8 -9.72 -9.28 -7.85
N VAL A 9 -8.41 -9.30 -8.08
CA VAL A 9 -7.44 -9.96 -7.19
C VAL A 9 -7.43 -9.28 -5.83
N ALA A 10 -7.33 -7.95 -5.79
CA ALA A 10 -7.28 -7.19 -4.54
C ALA A 10 -8.59 -7.33 -3.73
N GLY A 11 -9.73 -7.53 -4.40
CA GLY A 11 -11.01 -7.74 -3.74
C GLY A 11 -11.26 -9.17 -3.25
N SER A 12 -10.68 -10.17 -3.90
CA SER A 12 -11.00 -11.59 -3.67
C SER A 12 -9.93 -12.33 -2.85
N LEU A 13 -8.66 -12.07 -3.11
CA LEU A 13 -7.55 -12.81 -2.49
C LEU A 13 -7.51 -12.70 -0.97
N PRO A 14 -7.67 -11.52 -0.36
CA PRO A 14 -7.65 -11.42 1.11
C PRO A 14 -8.76 -12.24 1.77
N LYS A 15 -9.95 -12.26 1.17
CA LYS A 15 -11.09 -13.05 1.70
C LYS A 15 -10.80 -14.54 1.62
N ALA A 16 -10.22 -14.99 0.50
CA ALA A 16 -9.85 -16.41 0.32
C ALA A 16 -8.77 -16.84 1.31
N LEU A 17 -7.77 -15.99 1.57
CA LEU A 17 -6.71 -16.27 2.54
C LEU A 17 -7.26 -16.33 3.96
N ARG A 18 -8.20 -15.47 4.33
CA ARG A 18 -8.83 -15.51 5.66
C ARG A 18 -9.57 -16.82 5.91
N LYS A 19 -10.25 -17.36 4.90
CA LYS A 19 -10.90 -18.67 5.02
C LYS A 19 -9.91 -19.79 5.35
N ARG A 20 -8.63 -19.58 5.04
CA ARG A 20 -7.55 -20.53 5.35
C ARG A 20 -6.78 -20.15 6.62
N LEU A 21 -7.34 -19.29 7.47
CA LEU A 21 -6.76 -18.82 8.72
C LEU A 21 -5.43 -18.07 8.52
N VAL A 22 -5.27 -17.44 7.37
CA VAL A 22 -4.12 -16.58 7.10
C VAL A 22 -4.50 -15.13 7.42
N GLY A 23 -3.75 -14.49 8.31
CA GLY A 23 -3.90 -13.05 8.56
C GLY A 23 -3.49 -12.28 7.31
N CYS A 24 -4.42 -11.53 6.73
CA CYS A 24 -4.17 -10.78 5.50
C CYS A 24 -4.69 -9.35 5.64
N ARG A 25 -3.85 -8.38 5.26
CA ARG A 25 -4.23 -6.97 5.18
C ARG A 25 -3.83 -6.43 3.82
N VAL A 26 -4.47 -5.38 3.37
CA VAL A 26 -4.25 -4.78 2.06
C VAL A 26 -3.70 -3.37 2.25
N VAL A 27 -2.74 -2.99 1.41
CA VAL A 27 -2.25 -1.61 1.33
C VAL A 27 -2.49 -1.11 -0.09
N MET A 28 -3.08 0.07 -0.22
CA MET A 28 -3.29 0.70 -1.51
C MET A 28 -3.21 2.22 -1.39
N PRO A 29 -2.96 2.93 -2.51
CA PRO A 29 -3.01 4.39 -2.47
C PRO A 29 -4.43 4.90 -2.19
N LEU A 30 -4.52 6.04 -1.51
CA LEU A 30 -5.78 6.75 -1.34
C LEU A 30 -6.08 7.55 -2.61
N TYR A 31 -6.57 6.85 -3.63
CA TYR A 31 -6.88 7.47 -4.92
C TYR A 31 -8.04 8.46 -4.80
N GLY A 32 -7.99 9.52 -5.62
CA GLY A 32 -9.04 10.54 -5.65
C GLY A 32 -10.42 10.00 -6.00
N GLY A 33 -10.47 8.91 -6.79
CA GLY A 33 -11.73 8.28 -7.18
C GLY A 33 -12.40 7.39 -6.14
N ILE A 34 -11.81 7.23 -4.97
CA ILE A 34 -12.42 6.43 -3.90
C ILE A 34 -13.67 7.15 -3.39
N LYS A 35 -14.77 6.42 -3.29
CA LYS A 35 -16.07 6.98 -2.92
C LYS A 35 -16.05 7.57 -1.51
N GLN A 36 -16.80 8.67 -1.34
CA GLN A 36 -16.86 9.38 -0.06
C GLN A 36 -17.39 8.48 1.07
N GLU A 37 -18.35 7.61 0.78
CA GLU A 37 -18.90 6.68 1.78
C GLU A 37 -17.82 5.79 2.39
N LEU A 38 -16.85 5.38 1.58
CA LEU A 38 -15.72 4.60 2.08
C LEU A 38 -14.72 5.48 2.82
N ARG A 39 -14.46 6.70 2.33
CA ARG A 39 -13.59 7.66 3.02
C ARG A 39 -14.10 7.99 4.41
N ASP A 40 -15.42 8.09 4.58
CA ASP A 40 -16.04 8.38 5.87
C ASP A 40 -15.84 7.26 6.91
N GLN A 41 -15.56 6.05 6.45
CA GLN A 41 -15.25 4.89 7.30
C GLN A 41 -13.78 4.78 7.68
N MET A 42 -12.91 5.58 7.05
CA MET A 42 -11.48 5.53 7.30
C MET A 42 -11.12 6.27 8.58
N GLN A 43 -10.21 5.67 9.34
CA GLN A 43 -9.63 6.27 10.52
C GLN A 43 -8.19 6.68 10.20
N PHE A 44 -7.86 7.94 10.50
CA PHE A 44 -6.48 8.41 10.38
C PHE A 44 -5.62 7.81 11.50
N ILE A 45 -4.53 7.15 11.13
CA ILE A 45 -3.61 6.53 12.07
C ILE A 45 -2.49 7.50 12.43
N THR A 46 -1.69 7.89 11.45
CA THR A 46 -0.58 8.83 11.60
C THR A 46 -0.10 9.29 10.23
N HIS A 47 0.90 10.14 10.23
CA HIS A 47 1.64 10.48 9.01
C HIS A 47 3.14 10.37 9.24
N ILE A 48 3.84 10.05 8.17
CA ILE A 48 5.29 9.96 8.14
C ILE A 48 5.80 10.67 6.89
N THR A 49 7.10 10.84 6.80
CA THR A 49 7.76 11.36 5.60
C THR A 49 8.48 10.22 4.90
N VAL A 50 8.24 10.08 3.61
CA VAL A 50 8.85 9.03 2.79
C VAL A 50 9.79 9.66 1.78
N PRO A 51 11.07 9.28 1.76
CA PRO A 51 12.00 9.80 0.76
C PRO A 51 11.75 9.15 -0.59
N VAL A 52 11.73 9.99 -1.64
CA VAL A 52 11.62 9.55 -3.03
C VAL A 52 12.69 10.30 -3.80
N SER A 53 13.80 9.62 -4.14
CA SER A 53 14.99 10.23 -4.70
C SER A 53 15.49 11.36 -3.78
N TRP A 54 15.59 12.61 -4.28
CA TRP A 54 16.00 13.78 -3.51
C TRP A 54 14.83 14.45 -2.77
N ARG A 55 13.59 14.01 -2.97
CA ARG A 55 12.41 14.60 -2.34
C ARG A 55 12.06 13.87 -1.04
N ARG A 56 11.40 14.60 -0.14
CA ARG A 56 10.78 14.04 1.07
C ARG A 56 9.29 14.34 0.98
N GLN A 57 8.50 13.28 0.87
CA GLN A 57 7.07 13.41 0.60
C GLN A 57 6.23 12.99 1.79
N TYR A 58 5.17 13.73 2.03
CA TYR A 58 4.16 13.40 3.03
C TYR A 58 3.53 12.03 2.72
N CYS A 59 3.32 11.24 3.76
CA CYS A 59 2.65 9.95 3.67
C CYS A 59 1.68 9.81 4.82
N GLY A 60 0.41 10.07 4.59
CA GLY A 60 -0.66 9.81 5.54
C GLY A 60 -1.06 8.35 5.51
N ILE A 61 -1.43 7.81 6.66
CA ILE A 61 -1.85 6.42 6.79
C ILE A 61 -3.27 6.40 7.36
N PHE A 62 -4.20 5.88 6.57
CA PHE A 62 -5.59 5.66 6.98
C PHE A 62 -5.88 4.17 7.02
N GLU A 63 -6.79 3.78 7.90
CA GLU A 63 -7.21 2.39 8.06
C GLU A 63 -8.73 2.30 7.93
N ALA A 64 -9.21 1.27 7.26
CA ALA A 64 -10.63 0.91 7.24
C ALA A 64 -10.79 -0.60 7.18
N LYS A 65 -11.87 -1.11 7.78
CA LYS A 65 -12.23 -2.52 7.67
C LYS A 65 -13.32 -2.66 6.63
N ILE A 66 -13.05 -3.41 5.57
CA ILE A 66 -13.96 -3.59 4.45
C ILE A 66 -14.18 -5.09 4.28
N ASP A 67 -15.44 -5.53 4.37
CA ASP A 67 -15.80 -6.96 4.28
C ASP A 67 -14.94 -7.85 5.19
N GLY A 68 -14.63 -7.35 6.38
CA GLY A 68 -13.85 -8.08 7.37
C GLY A 68 -12.32 -8.05 7.15
N VAL A 69 -11.83 -7.36 6.12
CA VAL A 69 -10.41 -7.21 5.83
C VAL A 69 -9.95 -5.80 6.18
N ILE A 70 -8.81 -5.67 6.85
CA ILE A 70 -8.24 -4.37 7.17
C ILE A 70 -7.44 -3.86 5.96
N PHE A 71 -7.77 -2.64 5.55
CA PHE A 71 -7.09 -1.92 4.47
C PHE A 71 -6.35 -0.73 5.06
N TYR A 72 -5.13 -0.53 4.61
CA TYR A 72 -4.37 0.70 4.83
C TYR A 72 -4.33 1.50 3.55
N PHE A 73 -4.63 2.79 3.64
CA PHE A 73 -4.62 3.71 2.51
C PHE A 73 -3.48 4.72 2.69
N ILE A 74 -2.65 4.82 1.67
CA ILE A 74 -1.52 5.75 1.65
C ILE A 74 -1.98 7.06 1.04
N ASP A 75 -1.98 8.12 1.85
CA ASP A 75 -2.41 9.43 1.43
C ASP A 75 -1.24 10.32 1.01
N ASN A 76 -1.31 10.78 -0.22
CA ASN A 76 -0.53 11.88 -0.75
C ASN A 76 -1.35 12.49 -1.90
N GLU A 77 -1.95 13.65 -1.67
CA GLU A 77 -2.84 14.25 -2.66
C GLU A 77 -2.11 14.62 -3.95
N TYR A 78 -0.86 15.05 -3.86
CA TYR A 78 -0.06 15.38 -5.04
C TYR A 78 0.06 14.19 -6.00
N TYR A 79 0.29 12.99 -5.46
CA TYR A 79 0.43 11.80 -6.28
C TYR A 79 -0.89 11.12 -6.64
N PHE A 80 -1.87 11.13 -5.75
CA PHE A 80 -3.02 10.22 -5.90
C PHE A 80 -4.37 10.92 -6.08
N LYS A 81 -4.48 12.21 -5.76
CA LYS A 81 -5.71 12.96 -6.04
C LYS A 81 -5.72 13.41 -7.50
N ARG A 82 -5.94 12.46 -8.40
CA ARG A 82 -5.92 12.69 -9.85
C ARG A 82 -7.02 11.91 -10.54
N ASP A 83 -7.30 12.28 -11.79
CA ASP A 83 -8.22 11.54 -12.63
C ASP A 83 -7.53 10.25 -13.11
N GLY A 84 -8.12 9.12 -12.77
CA GLY A 84 -7.57 7.81 -13.14
C GLY A 84 -6.41 7.36 -12.23
N ILE A 85 -6.15 6.07 -12.28
CA ILE A 85 -5.17 5.41 -11.44
C ILE A 85 -3.75 5.54 -12.00
N TYR A 86 -3.62 5.52 -13.32
CA TYR A 86 -2.34 5.57 -14.02
C TYR A 86 -2.47 6.33 -15.33
N GLY A 87 -1.37 6.44 -16.09
CA GLY A 87 -1.35 7.19 -17.34
C GLY A 87 -0.91 8.63 -17.17
N HIS A 88 -0.31 8.98 -16.04
CA HIS A 88 0.23 10.31 -15.77
C HIS A 88 1.72 10.37 -16.09
N TYR A 89 2.20 11.57 -16.44
CA TYR A 89 3.59 11.76 -16.87
C TYR A 89 4.62 11.36 -15.80
N ASP A 90 4.22 11.38 -14.52
CA ASP A 90 5.08 11.05 -13.38
C ASP A 90 4.72 9.70 -12.72
N ASP A 91 4.12 8.78 -13.46
CA ASP A 91 3.73 7.48 -12.90
C ASP A 91 4.89 6.73 -12.25
N ALA A 92 6.09 6.82 -12.81
CA ALA A 92 7.27 6.18 -12.22
C ALA A 92 7.55 6.71 -10.81
N GLU A 93 7.48 8.02 -10.60
CA GLU A 93 7.67 8.63 -9.28
C GLU A 93 6.52 8.31 -8.33
N ARG A 94 5.29 8.33 -8.81
CA ARG A 94 4.09 8.03 -8.02
C ARG A 94 4.17 6.62 -7.42
N PHE A 95 4.51 5.65 -8.23
CA PHE A 95 4.55 4.26 -7.78
C PHE A 95 5.86 3.87 -7.13
N ALA A 96 6.95 4.60 -7.39
CA ALA A 96 8.16 4.52 -6.57
C ALA A 96 7.88 5.02 -5.14
N PHE A 97 7.15 6.14 -5.00
CA PHE A 97 6.69 6.62 -3.71
C PHE A 97 5.83 5.57 -3.01
N PHE A 98 4.83 5.03 -3.69
CA PHE A 98 3.94 4.05 -3.10
C PHE A 98 4.70 2.80 -2.66
N SER A 99 5.57 2.27 -3.50
CA SER A 99 6.35 1.06 -3.19
C SER A 99 7.23 1.26 -1.96
N ARG A 100 7.82 2.43 -1.81
CA ARG A 100 8.62 2.74 -0.63
C ARG A 100 7.75 2.97 0.61
N ALA A 101 6.62 3.63 0.43
CA ALA A 101 5.66 3.87 1.51
C ALA A 101 5.16 2.56 2.11
N VAL A 102 4.87 1.54 1.29
CA VAL A 102 4.46 0.22 1.77
C VAL A 102 5.44 -0.33 2.80
N LEU A 103 6.73 -0.16 2.59
CA LEU A 103 7.76 -0.62 3.51
C LEU A 103 7.92 0.33 4.71
N GLU A 104 7.88 1.63 4.49
CA GLU A 104 8.07 2.62 5.55
C GLU A 104 6.93 2.64 6.57
N ILE A 105 5.71 2.22 6.22
CA ILE A 105 4.59 2.20 7.16
C ILE A 105 4.63 1.04 8.14
N ILE A 106 5.40 -0.02 7.89
CA ILE A 106 5.39 -1.24 8.71
C ILE A 106 5.59 -0.97 10.19
N PRO A 107 6.55 -0.13 10.64
CA PRO A 107 6.69 0.16 12.06
C PRO A 107 5.55 0.96 12.68
N HIS A 108 4.68 1.54 11.86
CA HIS A 108 3.63 2.47 12.29
C HIS A 108 2.23 1.85 12.29
N ILE A 109 2.11 0.61 11.84
CA ILE A 109 0.84 -0.13 11.83
C ILE A 109 0.89 -1.29 12.80
N ASP A 110 -0.27 -1.72 13.27
CA ASP A 110 -0.39 -2.84 14.20
C ASP A 110 -0.43 -4.17 13.45
N PHE A 111 0.62 -4.42 12.66
CA PHE A 111 0.73 -5.64 11.88
C PHE A 111 2.15 -5.79 11.35
N LYS A 112 2.85 -6.86 11.74
CA LYS A 112 4.14 -7.20 11.14
C LYS A 112 3.92 -8.30 10.11
N PRO A 113 4.12 -8.04 8.82
CA PRO A 113 3.93 -9.07 7.80
C PRO A 113 5.06 -10.10 7.83
N ASP A 114 4.69 -11.35 7.58
CA ASP A 114 5.65 -12.41 7.27
C ASP A 114 5.91 -12.46 5.76
N ILE A 115 4.91 -12.09 4.97
CA ILE A 115 4.95 -12.10 3.52
C ILE A 115 4.36 -10.79 3.01
N ILE A 116 5.04 -10.18 2.05
CA ILE A 116 4.50 -9.07 1.26
C ILE A 116 4.22 -9.62 -0.14
N HIS A 117 2.94 -9.61 -0.52
CA HIS A 117 2.50 -10.02 -1.84
C HIS A 117 2.20 -8.77 -2.67
N THR A 118 3.00 -8.55 -3.69
CA THR A 118 2.87 -7.40 -4.59
C THR A 118 2.16 -7.80 -5.87
N ASN A 119 1.26 -6.93 -6.32
CA ASN A 119 0.46 -7.19 -7.51
C ASN A 119 0.72 -6.10 -8.54
N ASP A 120 1.10 -6.52 -9.75
CA ASP A 120 1.27 -5.66 -10.90
C ASP A 120 2.44 -4.66 -10.81
N TRP A 121 2.67 -3.92 -11.90
CA TRP A 121 3.82 -3.03 -12.07
C TRP A 121 3.86 -1.86 -11.07
N GLN A 122 2.72 -1.43 -10.54
CA GLN A 122 2.65 -0.35 -9.56
C GLN A 122 3.40 -0.67 -8.25
N THR A 123 3.64 -1.94 -7.98
CA THR A 123 4.32 -2.40 -6.77
C THR A 123 5.62 -3.13 -7.06
N ALA A 124 6.09 -3.09 -8.29
CA ALA A 124 7.26 -3.86 -8.72
C ALA A 124 8.54 -3.49 -7.96
N LEU A 125 8.66 -2.26 -7.46
CA LEU A 125 9.83 -1.81 -6.73
C LEU A 125 9.85 -2.26 -5.26
N VAL A 126 8.75 -2.78 -4.71
CA VAL A 126 8.72 -3.21 -3.30
C VAL A 126 9.78 -4.28 -3.00
N PRO A 127 9.89 -5.39 -3.78
CA PRO A 127 10.93 -6.37 -3.51
C PRO A 127 12.35 -5.82 -3.66
N VAL A 128 12.56 -4.92 -4.64
CA VAL A 128 13.86 -4.30 -4.86
C VAL A 128 14.24 -3.41 -3.69
N TYR A 129 13.35 -2.55 -3.24
CA TYR A 129 13.60 -1.69 -2.10
C TYR A 129 13.81 -2.52 -0.83
N TYR A 130 12.99 -3.55 -0.61
CA TYR A 130 13.15 -4.41 0.56
C TYR A 130 14.56 -5.01 0.60
N SER A 131 14.99 -5.67 -0.47
CA SER A 131 16.27 -6.36 -0.49
C SER A 131 17.48 -5.43 -0.39
N THR A 132 17.37 -4.21 -0.92
CA THR A 132 18.50 -3.28 -0.96
C THR A 132 18.56 -2.33 0.24
N MET A 133 17.42 -2.00 0.85
CA MET A 133 17.36 -0.93 1.85
C MET A 133 16.72 -1.32 3.18
N TYR A 134 15.96 -2.40 3.26
CA TYR A 134 15.16 -2.70 4.45
C TYR A 134 15.46 -4.05 5.09
N ALA A 135 15.92 -5.03 4.34
CA ALA A 135 16.06 -6.42 4.82
C ALA A 135 16.88 -6.56 6.11
N ASN A 136 17.86 -5.68 6.30
CA ASN A 136 18.75 -5.72 7.46
C ASN A 136 18.36 -4.73 8.57
N ARG A 137 17.23 -4.02 8.41
CA ARG A 137 16.74 -3.12 9.45
C ARG A 137 15.98 -3.89 10.52
N GLU A 138 16.09 -3.41 11.76
CA GLU A 138 15.30 -3.94 12.86
C GLU A 138 13.79 -3.86 12.55
N GLY A 139 13.08 -4.95 12.76
CA GLY A 139 11.66 -5.05 12.48
C GLY A 139 11.30 -5.52 11.08
N TYR A 140 12.29 -5.64 10.17
CA TYR A 140 12.06 -6.07 8.79
C TYR A 140 12.61 -7.46 8.48
N GLU A 141 13.23 -8.10 9.46
CA GLU A 141 13.92 -9.37 9.23
C GLU A 141 12.93 -10.47 8.84
N GLY A 142 13.33 -11.30 7.90
CA GLY A 142 12.61 -12.51 7.54
C GLY A 142 11.35 -12.32 6.70
N ILE A 143 11.03 -11.09 6.25
CA ILE A 143 9.87 -10.86 5.38
C ILE A 143 10.14 -11.47 4.00
N LYS A 144 9.22 -12.30 3.53
CA LYS A 144 9.27 -12.88 2.19
C LYS A 144 8.49 -11.99 1.22
N ASN A 145 8.99 -11.85 0.00
CA ASN A 145 8.35 -11.07 -1.06
C ASN A 145 7.88 -12.01 -2.17
N ILE A 146 6.61 -11.89 -2.55
CA ILE A 146 5.99 -12.63 -3.65
C ILE A 146 5.44 -11.60 -4.64
N PHE A 147 5.78 -11.77 -5.90
CA PHE A 147 5.32 -10.90 -6.98
C PHE A 147 4.33 -11.63 -7.87
#